data_6895eceb60a48f5feb6d8c4f34b3dead
#
_entry.id   6895eceb60a48f5feb6d8c4f34b3dead
#
_cell.length_a   1.000
_cell.length_b   1.000
_cell.length_c   1.000
_cell.angle_alpha   90.00
_cell.angle_beta   90.00
_cell.angle_gamma   90.00
#
_symmetry.space_group_name_H-M   'P 1'
#
loop_
_entity.id
_entity.type
_entity.pdbx_description
1 polymer ?
#
loop_
_entity_poly.entity_id
_entity_poly.type
_entity_poly.pdbx_seq_one_letter_code
_entity_poly.pdbx_strand_id
1 'polypeptide(L)'
;YETNGLSDLGCDYVPLPITMDKGTSNQWHTSRNAEMDTSSGLSITTSCEDVQGALQFVNDLLDSDITKLRFWGEKDLDYSVDENGMFYMNSEQGKRHGDSVLNESHFCPYSYFPRVEGLLDDGINAFSMEYQPVEFMKSLKPDIRECFEAYGVQNYVELLGTNEAPGA
;
A
#
# COMPACT_ATOMS: atom_id res chain seq x y z
N TYR A 1 -0.10 -2.20 25.47
CA TYR A 1 0.48 -3.44 24.95
C TYR A 1 2.02 -3.32 24.90
N GLU A 2 2.55 -2.43 24.08
CA GLU A 2 4.00 -2.20 23.99
C GLU A 2 4.62 -1.69 25.29
N THR A 3 3.88 -0.88 26.04
CA THR A 3 4.33 -0.37 27.36
C THR A 3 4.61 -1.49 28.37
N ASN A 4 4.05 -2.67 28.18
CA ASN A 4 4.25 -3.82 29.07
C ASN A 4 5.31 -4.82 28.54
N GLY A 5 6.00 -4.53 27.44
CA GLY A 5 7.01 -5.40 26.84
C GLY A 5 6.48 -6.73 26.32
N LEU A 6 5.18 -6.85 26.09
CA LEU A 6 4.57 -8.09 25.59
C LEU A 6 4.99 -8.41 24.16
N SER A 7 5.28 -7.37 23.37
CA SER A 7 5.82 -7.51 22.02
C SER A 7 7.19 -8.20 22.01
N ASP A 8 8.03 -7.92 23.02
CA ASP A 8 9.35 -8.56 23.17
C ASP A 8 9.25 -10.05 23.54
N LEU A 9 8.10 -10.46 24.06
CA LEU A 9 7.80 -11.86 24.38
C LEU A 9 7.15 -12.63 23.23
N GLY A 10 7.04 -12.01 22.04
CA GLY A 10 6.37 -12.60 20.88
C GLY A 10 4.85 -12.69 21.03
N CYS A 11 4.26 -11.92 21.97
CA CYS A 11 2.81 -11.86 22.11
C CYS A 11 2.29 -10.70 21.25
N ASP A 12 1.49 -11.00 20.26
CA ASP A 12 0.89 -9.99 19.39
C ASP A 12 -0.63 -10.16 19.27
N TYR A 13 -1.30 -9.09 18.83
CA TYR A 13 -2.74 -9.13 18.57
C TYR A 13 -2.98 -9.36 17.08
N VAL A 14 -3.76 -10.38 16.78
CA VAL A 14 -4.19 -10.65 15.42
C VAL A 14 -5.70 -10.43 15.35
N PRO A 15 -6.20 -9.67 14.37
CA PRO A 15 -7.63 -9.54 14.16
C PRO A 15 -8.21 -10.88 13.70
N LEU A 16 -9.29 -11.32 14.36
CA LEU A 16 -9.98 -12.55 14.00
C LEU A 16 -11.32 -12.21 13.35
N PRO A 17 -11.63 -12.79 12.18
CA PRO A 17 -12.95 -12.67 11.58
C PRO A 17 -13.96 -13.47 12.38
N ILE A 18 -14.79 -12.80 13.15
CA ILE A 18 -15.83 -13.44 13.95
C ILE A 18 -17.19 -13.16 13.32
N THR A 19 -17.88 -14.20 12.90
CA THR A 19 -19.27 -14.14 12.41
C THR A 19 -20.17 -14.97 13.30
N MET A 20 -21.45 -14.57 13.41
CA MET A 20 -22.41 -15.30 14.24
C MET A 20 -22.79 -16.67 13.67
N ASP A 21 -22.83 -16.75 12.34
CA ASP A 21 -23.23 -17.97 11.63
C ASP A 21 -22.13 -18.43 10.65
N LYS A 22 -21.97 -19.75 10.55
CA LYS A 22 -21.05 -20.35 9.59
C LYS A 22 -21.51 -20.05 8.16
N GLY A 23 -20.62 -19.43 7.38
CA GLY A 23 -20.90 -19.07 5.99
C GLY A 23 -21.43 -17.65 5.80
N THR A 24 -21.61 -16.89 6.87
CA THR A 24 -21.86 -15.44 6.78
C THR A 24 -20.56 -14.73 6.43
N SER A 25 -20.59 -13.90 5.41
CA SER A 25 -19.45 -13.05 5.06
C SER A 25 -19.17 -12.06 6.19
N ASN A 26 -17.91 -11.95 6.57
CA ASN A 26 -17.50 -10.95 7.54
C ASN A 26 -17.57 -9.55 6.92
N GLN A 27 -18.32 -8.67 7.56
CA GLN A 27 -18.54 -7.29 7.12
C GLN A 27 -17.92 -6.28 8.09
N TRP A 28 -16.90 -6.67 8.82
CA TRP A 28 -16.26 -5.85 9.85
C TRP A 28 -15.51 -4.64 9.28
N HIS A 29 -15.29 -4.61 7.99
CA HIS A 29 -14.44 -3.61 7.37
C HIS A 29 -15.19 -2.53 6.64
N THR A 30 -14.82 -1.41 7.09
CA THR A 30 -14.71 -0.14 6.38
C THR A 30 -15.54 -0.08 5.09
N SER A 31 -16.71 0.52 5.21
CA SER A 31 -17.31 1.19 4.06
C SER A 31 -16.23 2.10 3.45
N ARG A 32 -15.76 1.80 2.24
CA ARG A 32 -15.11 2.83 1.45
C ARG A 32 -16.19 3.85 1.15
N ASN A 33 -16.10 5.00 1.78
CA ASN A 33 -16.94 6.12 1.38
C ASN A 33 -16.58 6.44 -0.07
N ALA A 34 -17.55 6.32 -0.96
CA ALA A 34 -17.43 6.79 -2.34
C ALA A 34 -17.37 8.32 -2.43
N GLU A 35 -17.48 9.01 -1.30
CA GLU A 35 -17.37 10.46 -1.23
C GLU A 35 -15.92 10.89 -1.37
N MET A 36 -15.72 11.89 -2.22
CA MET A 36 -14.41 12.51 -2.40
C MET A 36 -13.96 13.11 -1.07
N ASP A 37 -12.79 12.70 -0.58
CA ASP A 37 -12.18 13.34 0.59
C ASP A 37 -11.68 14.74 0.20
N THR A 38 -12.33 15.74 0.75
CA THR A 38 -11.98 17.15 0.54
C THR A 38 -11.17 17.74 1.70
N SER A 39 -10.77 16.91 2.67
CA SER A 39 -9.98 17.34 3.83
C SER A 39 -8.52 17.64 3.50
N SER A 40 -8.03 17.06 2.41
CA SER A 40 -6.68 17.29 1.90
C SER A 40 -6.71 17.49 0.38
N GLY A 41 -5.70 18.15 -0.15
CA GLY A 41 -5.59 18.38 -1.58
C GLY A 41 -4.45 19.30 -1.95
N LEU A 42 -4.21 19.42 -3.24
CA LEU A 42 -3.26 20.36 -3.81
C LEU A 42 -4.00 21.62 -4.26
N SER A 43 -3.47 22.78 -3.89
CA SER A 43 -4.04 24.07 -4.26
C SER A 43 -3.03 24.87 -5.09
N ILE A 44 -3.51 25.46 -6.19
CA ILE A 44 -2.73 26.39 -6.99
C ILE A 44 -3.09 27.81 -6.54
N THR A 45 -2.09 28.57 -6.13
CA THR A 45 -2.28 29.93 -5.64
C THR A 45 -2.47 30.93 -6.77
N THR A 46 -3.07 32.09 -6.47
CA THR A 46 -3.25 33.18 -7.44
C THR A 46 -1.94 33.80 -7.92
N SER A 47 -0.81 33.53 -7.28
CA SER A 47 0.51 33.96 -7.69
C SER A 47 1.19 33.02 -8.69
N CYS A 48 0.55 31.91 -9.05
CA CYS A 48 1.07 30.99 -10.06
C CYS A 48 0.96 31.63 -11.44
N GLU A 49 2.09 31.82 -12.10
CA GLU A 49 2.15 32.43 -13.44
C GLU A 49 1.75 31.45 -14.55
N ASP A 50 2.00 30.13 -14.33
CA ASP A 50 1.63 29.08 -15.29
C ASP A 50 0.73 28.02 -14.63
N VAL A 51 -0.54 28.35 -14.53
CA VAL A 51 -1.56 27.44 -13.97
C VAL A 51 -1.71 26.18 -14.82
N GLN A 52 -1.59 26.30 -16.14
CA GLN A 52 -1.72 25.14 -17.04
C GLN A 52 -0.57 24.16 -16.86
N GLY A 53 0.66 24.67 -16.78
CA GLY A 53 1.83 23.83 -16.50
C GLY A 53 1.76 23.16 -15.13
N ALA A 54 1.29 23.88 -14.11
CA ALA A 54 1.09 23.33 -12.79
C ALA A 54 0.05 22.19 -12.77
N LEU A 55 -1.07 22.34 -13.48
CA LEU A 55 -2.09 21.30 -13.62
C LEU A 55 -1.56 20.09 -14.42
N GLN A 56 -0.80 20.34 -15.49
CA GLN A 56 -0.17 19.28 -16.27
C GLN A 56 0.81 18.49 -15.42
N PHE A 57 1.66 19.15 -14.63
CA PHE A 57 2.57 18.50 -13.71
C PHE A 57 1.82 17.57 -12.71
N VAL A 58 0.73 18.06 -12.14
CA VAL A 58 -0.10 17.25 -11.21
C VAL A 58 -0.70 16.05 -11.93
N ASN A 59 -1.18 16.23 -13.16
CA ASN A 59 -1.73 15.15 -13.98
C ASN A 59 -0.66 14.11 -14.32
N ASP A 60 0.53 14.53 -14.67
CA ASP A 60 1.65 13.63 -14.99
C ASP A 60 2.09 12.78 -13.78
N LEU A 61 1.96 13.31 -12.56
CA LEU A 61 2.21 12.54 -11.34
C LEU A 61 1.25 11.34 -11.15
N LEU A 62 0.11 11.35 -11.81
CA LEU A 62 -0.87 10.25 -11.80
C LEU A 62 -0.65 9.25 -12.94
N ASP A 63 0.30 9.50 -13.83
CA ASP A 63 0.70 8.55 -14.86
C ASP A 63 1.23 7.25 -14.24
N SER A 64 0.86 6.11 -14.82
CA SER A 64 1.20 4.78 -14.30
C SER A 64 2.70 4.55 -14.23
N ASP A 65 3.45 4.93 -15.27
CA ASP A 65 4.91 4.75 -15.29
C ASP A 65 5.62 5.70 -14.31
N ILE A 66 5.13 6.93 -14.21
CA ILE A 66 5.65 7.90 -13.23
C ILE A 66 5.35 7.45 -11.81
N THR A 67 4.14 6.96 -11.55
CA THR A 67 3.76 6.41 -10.24
C THR A 67 4.60 5.19 -9.88
N LYS A 68 4.80 4.28 -10.81
CA LYS A 68 5.68 3.12 -10.63
C LYS A 68 7.11 3.55 -10.29
N LEU A 69 7.67 4.51 -11.05
CA LEU A 69 9.01 5.03 -10.78
C LEU A 69 9.12 5.68 -9.40
N ARG A 70 8.10 6.40 -8.98
CA ARG A 70 8.07 7.07 -7.66
C ARG A 70 8.06 6.08 -6.48
N PHE A 71 7.35 4.98 -6.62
CA PHE A 71 7.13 4.04 -5.51
C PHE A 71 8.03 2.80 -5.58
N TRP A 72 8.31 2.31 -6.77
CA TRP A 72 9.13 1.12 -6.96
C TRP A 72 10.58 1.43 -7.37
N GLY A 73 10.81 2.57 -8.02
CA GLY A 73 12.11 2.91 -8.57
C GLY A 73 12.42 2.19 -9.87
N GLU A 74 13.68 1.85 -10.09
CA GLU A 74 14.18 1.23 -11.31
C GLU A 74 14.22 -0.29 -11.20
N LYS A 75 13.70 -0.95 -12.22
CA LYS A 75 13.75 -2.41 -12.32
C LYS A 75 15.20 -2.91 -12.26
N ASP A 76 15.40 -4.03 -11.57
CA ASP A 76 16.68 -4.71 -11.33
C ASP A 76 17.64 -3.94 -10.39
N LEU A 77 17.41 -2.67 -10.13
CA LEU A 77 18.13 -1.87 -9.16
C LEU A 77 17.36 -1.81 -7.82
N ASP A 78 16.11 -1.38 -7.86
CA ASP A 78 15.30 -1.12 -6.67
C ASP A 78 14.25 -2.20 -6.42
N TYR A 79 13.80 -2.88 -7.47
CA TYR A 79 12.91 -4.04 -7.39
C TYR A 79 13.25 -5.07 -8.46
N SER A 80 12.77 -6.28 -8.28
CA SER A 80 12.87 -7.39 -9.21
C SER A 80 11.50 -7.89 -9.62
N VAL A 81 11.45 -8.64 -10.71
CA VAL A 81 10.20 -9.23 -11.23
C VAL A 81 10.38 -10.74 -11.29
N ASP A 82 9.44 -11.48 -10.74
CA ASP A 82 9.47 -12.95 -10.78
C ASP A 82 8.97 -13.52 -12.12
N GLU A 83 8.95 -14.83 -12.23
CA GLU A 83 8.50 -15.55 -13.45
C GLU A 83 7.00 -15.34 -13.75
N ASN A 84 6.20 -14.90 -12.79
CA ASN A 84 4.77 -14.59 -12.93
C ASN A 84 4.52 -13.11 -13.23
N GLY A 85 5.56 -12.30 -13.32
CA GLY A 85 5.45 -10.86 -13.51
C GLY A 85 5.25 -10.07 -12.21
N MET A 86 5.31 -10.72 -11.05
CA MET A 86 5.07 -10.06 -9.77
C MET A 86 6.32 -9.33 -9.27
N PHE A 87 6.13 -8.10 -8.82
CA PHE A 87 7.21 -7.28 -8.26
C PHE A 87 7.54 -7.74 -6.84
N TYR A 88 8.82 -7.80 -6.56
CA TYR A 88 9.35 -8.09 -5.23
C TYR A 88 10.69 -7.42 -5.01
N MET A 89 11.11 -7.29 -3.75
CA MET A 89 12.42 -6.81 -3.38
C MET A 89 13.25 -7.94 -2.77
N ASN A 90 14.49 -8.08 -3.23
CA ASN A 90 15.49 -8.88 -2.53
C ASN A 90 16.02 -8.12 -1.31
N SER A 91 16.88 -8.76 -0.51
CA SER A 91 17.39 -8.17 0.74
C SER A 91 18.17 -6.86 0.54
N GLU A 92 18.88 -6.71 -0.58
CA GLU A 92 19.66 -5.49 -0.87
C GLU A 92 18.71 -4.36 -1.31
N GLN A 93 17.76 -4.67 -2.17
CA GLN A 93 16.72 -3.73 -2.60
C GLN A 93 15.87 -3.23 -1.42
N GLY A 94 15.47 -4.14 -0.53
CA GLY A 94 14.74 -3.77 0.68
C GLY A 94 15.55 -2.86 1.61
N LYS A 95 16.87 -3.06 1.72
CA LYS A 95 17.75 -2.15 2.47
C LYS A 95 17.85 -0.77 1.84
N ARG A 96 17.89 -0.70 0.50
CA ARG A 96 17.89 0.58 -0.21
C ARG A 96 16.62 1.37 0.05
N HIS A 97 15.46 0.72 0.02
CA HIS A 97 14.17 1.34 0.36
C HIS A 97 14.09 1.76 1.83
N GLY A 98 14.72 1.05 2.72
CA GLY A 98 14.81 1.38 4.15
C GLY A 98 15.84 2.46 4.49
N ASP A 99 16.73 2.83 3.57
CA ASP A 99 17.73 3.88 3.77
C ASP A 99 17.08 5.27 3.57
N SER A 100 17.02 6.06 4.63
CA SER A 100 16.35 7.37 4.62
C SER A 100 16.99 8.35 3.63
N VAL A 101 18.31 8.32 3.47
CA VAL A 101 19.03 9.24 2.57
C VAL A 101 18.77 8.88 1.10
N LEU A 102 18.80 7.59 0.79
CA LEU A 102 18.46 7.13 -0.56
C LEU A 102 16.98 7.35 -0.85
N ASN A 103 16.11 7.12 0.13
CA ASN A 103 14.67 7.32 -0.02
C ASN A 103 14.34 8.78 -0.37
N GLU A 104 14.97 9.75 0.29
CA GLU A 104 14.76 11.17 0.02
C GLU A 104 15.36 11.65 -1.32
N SER A 105 16.45 11.02 -1.78
CA SER A 105 17.18 11.49 -2.96
C SER A 105 16.84 10.72 -4.24
N HIS A 106 16.38 9.49 -4.14
CA HIS A 106 16.14 8.60 -5.29
C HIS A 106 14.67 8.34 -5.54
N PHE A 107 13.92 8.07 -4.48
CA PHE A 107 12.47 7.92 -4.57
C PHE A 107 11.78 9.25 -4.33
N CYS A 108 10.54 9.38 -4.77
CA CYS A 108 9.71 10.54 -4.49
C CYS A 108 8.52 10.14 -3.61
N PRO A 109 8.75 9.82 -2.33
CA PRO A 109 7.72 9.36 -1.41
C PRO A 109 6.87 10.50 -0.85
N TYR A 110 6.90 11.67 -1.49
CA TYR A 110 6.17 12.85 -1.04
C TYR A 110 4.68 12.55 -0.90
N SER A 111 4.24 12.41 0.35
CA SER A 111 2.86 12.07 0.70
C SER A 111 1.85 13.16 0.30
N TYR A 112 2.33 14.38 0.05
CA TYR A 112 1.50 15.50 -0.39
C TYR A 112 1.26 15.52 -1.91
N PHE A 113 2.03 14.78 -2.67
CA PHE A 113 1.77 14.64 -4.10
C PHE A 113 0.65 13.63 -4.35
N PRO A 114 -0.19 13.86 -5.36
CA PRO A 114 -1.22 12.92 -5.75
C PRO A 114 -0.63 11.52 -5.98
N ARG A 115 -1.33 10.52 -5.53
CA ARG A 115 -0.99 9.12 -5.79
C ARG A 115 -2.23 8.36 -6.22
N VAL A 116 -2.02 7.35 -7.02
CA VAL A 116 -3.03 6.37 -7.36
C VAL A 116 -2.87 5.17 -6.42
N GLU A 117 -3.96 4.65 -5.92
CA GLU A 117 -3.99 3.40 -5.16
C GLU A 117 -4.65 2.31 -6.01
N GLY A 118 -4.30 1.06 -5.74
CA GLY A 118 -4.81 -0.08 -6.46
C GLY A 118 -3.72 -0.81 -7.23
N LEU A 119 -4.11 -1.41 -8.36
CA LEU A 119 -3.19 -2.17 -9.21
C LEU A 119 -2.67 -1.29 -10.36
N LEU A 120 -1.45 -1.59 -10.80
CA LEU A 120 -0.88 -1.08 -12.03
C LEU A 120 -1.69 -1.59 -13.25
N ASP A 121 -1.40 -1.05 -14.41
CA ASP A 121 -2.08 -1.42 -15.67
C ASP A 121 -1.89 -2.89 -16.06
N ASP A 122 -0.90 -3.56 -15.47
CA ASP A 122 -0.68 -5.01 -15.61
C ASP A 122 -1.74 -5.87 -14.88
N GLY A 123 -2.52 -5.26 -14.00
CA GLY A 123 -3.55 -5.92 -13.20
C GLY A 123 -3.03 -6.90 -12.14
N ILE A 124 -1.72 -6.93 -11.90
CA ILE A 124 -1.05 -7.89 -11.00
C ILE A 124 -0.35 -7.15 -9.86
N ASN A 125 0.37 -6.08 -10.19
CA ASN A 125 1.21 -5.38 -9.24
C ASN A 125 0.49 -4.18 -8.63
N ALA A 126 0.68 -3.98 -7.34
CA ALA A 126 0.16 -2.79 -6.66
C ALA A 126 1.02 -1.56 -6.96
N PHE A 127 0.39 -0.38 -7.03
CA PHE A 127 1.11 0.90 -7.14
C PHE A 127 2.09 1.10 -5.98
N SER A 128 1.68 0.76 -4.77
CA SER A 128 2.49 0.88 -3.56
C SER A 128 2.97 -0.47 -3.07
N MET A 129 4.24 -0.54 -2.67
CA MET A 129 4.86 -1.75 -2.11
C MET A 129 4.13 -2.31 -0.89
N GLU A 130 3.56 -1.44 -0.07
CA GLU A 130 2.82 -1.82 1.14
C GLU A 130 1.55 -2.64 0.85
N TYR A 131 1.02 -2.55 -0.37
CA TYR A 131 -0.12 -3.33 -0.84
C TYR A 131 0.27 -4.51 -1.73
N GLN A 132 1.56 -4.65 -2.05
CA GLN A 132 2.07 -5.79 -2.79
C GLN A 132 2.09 -7.03 -1.88
N PRO A 133 1.40 -8.12 -2.22
CA PRO A 133 1.22 -9.25 -1.30
C PRO A 133 2.54 -9.78 -0.72
N VAL A 134 3.56 -9.95 -1.54
CA VAL A 134 4.88 -10.45 -1.10
C VAL A 134 5.54 -9.50 -0.11
N GLU A 135 5.51 -8.19 -0.37
CA GLU A 135 6.15 -7.19 0.48
C GLU A 135 5.33 -6.94 1.76
N PHE A 136 4.00 -6.94 1.66
CA PHE A 136 3.11 -6.89 2.81
C PHE A 136 3.41 -8.05 3.77
N MET A 137 3.46 -9.29 3.29
CA MET A 137 3.76 -10.47 4.11
C MET A 137 5.14 -10.41 4.75
N LYS A 138 6.14 -9.84 4.08
CA LYS A 138 7.48 -9.61 4.67
C LYS A 138 7.47 -8.59 5.79
N SER A 139 6.59 -7.59 5.74
CA SER A 139 6.48 -6.53 6.74
C SER A 139 5.82 -6.99 8.03
N LEU A 140 5.08 -8.11 7.99
CA LEU A 140 4.38 -8.64 9.16
C LEU A 140 5.35 -9.25 10.18
N LYS A 141 5.03 -9.11 11.45
CA LYS A 141 5.71 -9.84 12.52
C LYS A 141 5.49 -11.36 12.34
N PRO A 142 6.41 -12.21 12.82
CA PRO A 142 6.37 -13.65 12.54
C PRO A 142 5.06 -14.34 12.95
N ASP A 143 4.54 -14.03 14.12
CA ASP A 143 3.29 -14.60 14.65
C ASP A 143 2.04 -14.15 13.88
N ILE A 144 2.01 -12.89 13.44
CA ILE A 144 0.95 -12.37 12.56
C ILE A 144 1.02 -13.06 11.20
N ARG A 145 2.22 -13.19 10.64
CA ARG A 145 2.44 -13.90 9.37
C ARG A 145 1.96 -15.34 9.43
N GLU A 146 2.32 -16.08 10.49
CA GLU A 146 1.85 -17.45 10.70
C GLU A 146 0.32 -17.53 10.72
N CYS A 147 -0.33 -16.55 11.34
CA CYS A 147 -1.79 -16.46 11.33
C CYS A 147 -2.35 -16.27 9.92
N PHE A 148 -1.79 -15.33 9.14
CA PHE A 148 -2.21 -15.09 7.75
C PHE A 148 -2.02 -16.34 6.88
N GLU A 149 -0.88 -17.01 7.02
CA GLU A 149 -0.59 -18.28 6.33
C GLU A 149 -1.58 -19.39 6.72
N ALA A 150 -1.92 -19.50 8.00
CA ALA A 150 -2.89 -20.49 8.50
C ALA A 150 -4.31 -20.26 7.96
N TYR A 151 -4.70 -18.99 7.75
CA TYR A 151 -5.98 -18.63 7.11
C TYR A 151 -5.92 -18.65 5.58
N GLY A 152 -4.73 -18.75 4.99
CA GLY A 152 -4.54 -18.73 3.53
C GLY A 152 -4.88 -17.38 2.88
N VAL A 153 -4.67 -16.27 3.60
CA VAL A 153 -4.97 -14.91 3.17
C VAL A 153 -3.68 -14.09 3.02
N GLN A 154 -3.70 -13.09 2.14
CA GLN A 154 -2.52 -12.29 1.79
C GLN A 154 -2.61 -10.82 2.23
N ASN A 155 -3.75 -10.41 2.74
CA ASN A 155 -3.98 -9.04 3.22
C ASN A 155 -5.12 -8.99 4.23
N TYR A 156 -5.25 -7.86 4.92
CA TYR A 156 -6.30 -7.68 5.93
C TYR A 156 -7.71 -7.68 5.34
N VAL A 157 -7.87 -7.28 4.09
CA VAL A 157 -9.17 -7.25 3.43
C VAL A 157 -9.70 -8.67 3.22
N GLU A 158 -8.83 -9.59 2.80
CA GLU A 158 -9.18 -11.00 2.68
C GLU A 158 -9.48 -11.64 4.03
N LEU A 159 -8.70 -11.28 5.07
CA LEU A 159 -8.92 -11.80 6.42
C LEU A 159 -10.25 -11.32 7.02
N LEU A 160 -10.56 -10.05 6.86
CA LEU A 160 -11.65 -9.39 7.57
C LEU A 160 -12.88 -9.13 6.70
N GLY A 161 -12.75 -9.28 5.39
CA GLY A 161 -13.79 -9.02 4.41
C GLY A 161 -13.96 -7.54 4.06
N THR A 162 -14.66 -7.28 2.97
CA THR A 162 -15.06 -5.94 2.55
C THR A 162 -16.53 -5.72 2.82
N ASN A 163 -16.87 -4.56 3.36
CA ASN A 163 -18.24 -4.09 3.38
C ASN A 163 -18.46 -3.24 2.13
N GLU A 164 -19.02 -3.83 1.09
CA GLU A 164 -19.52 -3.04 -0.04
C GLU A 164 -20.79 -2.32 0.42
N ALA A 165 -20.78 -1.01 0.33
CA ALA A 165 -21.97 -0.22 0.61
C ALA A 165 -23.10 -0.67 -0.34
N PRO A 166 -24.30 -0.97 0.15
CA PRO A 166 -25.41 -1.34 -0.71
C PRO A 166 -25.69 -0.23 -1.71
N GLY A 167 -25.46 -0.49 -2.99
CA GLY A 167 -25.77 0.43 -4.07
C GLY A 167 -24.59 1.21 -4.67
N ALA A 168 -23.34 0.76 -4.45
CA ALA A 168 -22.19 1.25 -5.21
C ALA A 168 -22.09 0.59 -6.58
#